data_8158c74436583d94bfc0687120331e85
#
_entry.id   8158c74436583d94bfc0687120331e85
#
_cell.length_a   1.000
_cell.length_b   1.000
_cell.length_c   1.000
_cell.angle_alpha   90.00
_cell.angle_beta   90.00
_cell.angle_gamma   90.00
#
_symmetry.space_group_name_H-M   'P 1'
#
loop_
_entity.id
_entity.type
_entity.pdbx_description
1 polymer ?
#
loop_
_entity_poly.entity_id
_entity_poly.type
_entity_poly.pdbx_seq_one_letter_code
_entity_poly.pdbx_strand_id
1 'polypeptide(L)'
;MSLVEPVAIWIEGQSPRARYAADQLFTRLLGWSVRWAETTDELDPEARPCLTYSAAPIAGAFHLRPAGHLASNADLVLDPPLTWRDGLPLLFPTEGDALGFDALAAAFFLLARVEEYQALPCDAHGRALTSAFHAARHGYLHRPVVDEWALLLAERWRATDLRVPLPSRVYKQVITVDLDNGFKYKGRALWRTLGAWARDAVKCEGHDVRERWNVLRGRRPDPFELEPELLDHFASSAQRRIAFILTAERSEWDHAVPVEHPAYTEYLSTLATHAEIGLHPSYSTSETEGRTARERDRLQRVIGTPIALSRQHFLRYRMPRTFREAIALGITEEHSMGCHDQLGFRAGTCTPFAWYDLERDAATDLLIHPFAVMDNTLRDKLRLDPAAAVDTVRPIIESVKRVKGTFTGLWHESFLATTGKNRAWRESILSIIREAAP
;
A
#
# COMPACT_ATOMS: atom_id res chain seq x y z
N MET A 1 18.97 -15.09 24.71
CA MET A 1 17.82 -14.24 24.52
C MET A 1 16.73 -14.73 25.44
N SER A 2 16.34 -13.95 26.46
CA SER A 2 15.17 -14.28 27.28
C SER A 2 13.96 -14.30 26.34
N LEU A 3 13.23 -15.41 26.31
CA LEU A 3 11.95 -15.49 25.59
C LEU A 3 11.02 -14.47 26.25
N VAL A 4 10.68 -13.41 25.53
CA VAL A 4 9.67 -12.45 25.98
C VAL A 4 8.36 -13.24 26.09
N GLU A 5 7.78 -13.30 27.27
CA GLU A 5 6.51 -14.01 27.49
C GLU A 5 5.40 -13.35 26.65
N PRO A 6 4.51 -14.17 26.05
CA PRO A 6 3.40 -13.65 25.28
C PRO A 6 2.43 -12.86 26.19
N VAL A 7 1.89 -11.75 25.68
CA VAL A 7 0.78 -11.06 26.34
C VAL A 7 -0.49 -11.89 26.18
N ALA A 8 -1.34 -11.95 27.23
CA ALA A 8 -2.61 -12.66 27.15
C ALA A 8 -3.75 -11.67 26.81
N ILE A 9 -4.58 -12.03 25.87
CA ILE A 9 -5.71 -11.19 25.42
C ILE A 9 -6.99 -12.01 25.44
N TRP A 10 -7.99 -11.48 26.13
CA TRP A 10 -9.36 -12.01 26.10
C TRP A 10 -10.31 -10.97 25.48
N ILE A 11 -11.16 -11.46 24.57
CA ILE A 11 -12.17 -10.67 23.86
C ILE A 11 -13.56 -11.21 24.25
N GLU A 12 -14.39 -10.41 24.90
CA GLU A 12 -15.73 -10.77 25.23
C GLU A 12 -16.55 -11.09 23.96
N GLY A 13 -17.27 -12.21 23.96
CA GLY A 13 -18.08 -12.64 22.82
C GLY A 13 -17.29 -13.16 21.62
N GLN A 14 -15.96 -13.26 21.70
CA GLN A 14 -15.05 -13.88 20.69
C GLN A 14 -15.32 -13.42 19.24
N SER A 15 -15.62 -12.13 19.05
CA SER A 15 -15.91 -11.57 17.74
C SER A 15 -14.73 -11.71 16.74
N PRO A 16 -14.95 -12.24 15.52
CA PRO A 16 -13.92 -12.31 14.48
C PRO A 16 -13.35 -10.94 14.11
N ARG A 17 -14.20 -9.89 14.11
CA ARG A 17 -13.80 -8.50 13.82
C ARG A 17 -12.86 -7.95 14.87
N ALA A 18 -13.22 -8.12 16.15
CA ALA A 18 -12.37 -7.70 17.27
C ALA A 18 -11.06 -8.49 17.31
N ARG A 19 -11.13 -9.80 17.06
CA ARG A 19 -9.95 -10.68 16.96
C ARG A 19 -9.01 -10.24 15.85
N TYR A 20 -9.54 -9.96 14.66
CA TYR A 20 -8.76 -9.43 13.54
C TYR A 20 -8.08 -8.10 13.91
N ALA A 21 -8.85 -7.12 14.42
CA ALA A 21 -8.29 -5.82 14.77
C ALA A 21 -7.18 -5.93 15.82
N ALA A 22 -7.39 -6.77 16.84
CA ALA A 22 -6.39 -7.03 17.87
C ALA A 22 -5.15 -7.72 17.28
N ASP A 23 -5.30 -8.71 16.40
CA ASP A 23 -4.16 -9.36 15.74
C ASP A 23 -3.35 -8.34 14.92
N GLN A 24 -4.04 -7.47 14.14
CA GLN A 24 -3.35 -6.43 13.38
C GLN A 24 -2.57 -5.47 14.30
N LEU A 25 -3.15 -5.00 15.40
CA LEU A 25 -2.47 -4.08 16.31
C LEU A 25 -1.33 -4.75 17.08
N PHE A 26 -1.59 -5.88 17.72
CA PHE A 26 -0.63 -6.49 18.65
C PHE A 26 0.43 -7.33 17.93
N THR A 27 0.01 -8.20 17.01
CA THR A 27 0.95 -9.11 16.34
C THR A 27 1.67 -8.42 15.20
N ARG A 28 0.95 -7.77 14.29
CA ARG A 28 1.57 -7.21 13.09
C ARG A 28 2.21 -5.84 13.32
N LEU A 29 1.52 -4.90 13.97
CA LEU A 29 2.06 -3.56 14.17
C LEU A 29 3.07 -3.49 15.33
N LEU A 30 2.76 -4.07 16.47
CA LEU A 30 3.65 -4.02 17.64
C LEU A 30 4.70 -5.14 17.63
N GLY A 31 4.50 -6.21 16.86
CA GLY A 31 5.41 -7.35 16.77
C GLY A 31 5.43 -8.22 18.04
N TRP A 32 4.31 -8.26 18.77
CA TRP A 32 4.20 -9.01 20.00
C TRP A 32 3.75 -10.45 19.76
N SER A 33 4.21 -11.37 20.61
CA SER A 33 3.63 -12.70 20.75
C SER A 33 2.36 -12.60 21.59
N VAL A 34 1.24 -13.12 21.08
CA VAL A 34 -0.07 -13.05 21.73
C VAL A 34 -0.57 -14.45 22.06
N ARG A 35 -0.96 -14.67 23.33
CA ARG A 35 -1.76 -15.81 23.76
C ARG A 35 -3.22 -15.37 23.83
N TRP A 36 -4.04 -16.02 23.05
CA TRP A 36 -5.47 -15.75 23.05
C TRP A 36 -6.15 -16.61 24.11
N ALA A 37 -6.88 -15.96 25.00
CA ALA A 37 -7.67 -16.61 26.04
C ALA A 37 -9.12 -16.81 25.55
N GLU A 38 -9.65 -18.01 25.74
CA GLU A 38 -11.05 -18.35 25.40
C GLU A 38 -11.97 -17.91 26.54
N THR A 39 -11.52 -17.99 27.78
CA THR A 39 -12.25 -17.62 28.98
C THR A 39 -11.43 -16.68 29.86
N THR A 40 -12.10 -16.00 30.79
CA THR A 40 -11.42 -15.15 31.78
C THR A 40 -10.52 -15.91 32.74
N ASP A 41 -10.82 -17.18 33.00
CA ASP A 41 -10.05 -18.04 33.91
C ASP A 41 -8.65 -18.41 33.35
N GLU A 42 -8.46 -18.23 32.03
CA GLU A 42 -7.17 -18.42 31.38
C GLU A 42 -6.25 -17.21 31.51
N LEU A 43 -6.75 -16.08 31.99
CA LEU A 43 -5.95 -14.90 32.28
C LEU A 43 -5.23 -15.10 33.60
N ASP A 44 -3.94 -14.83 33.59
CA ASP A 44 -3.08 -14.85 34.78
C ASP A 44 -2.28 -13.53 34.85
N PRO A 45 -2.90 -12.47 35.40
CA PRO A 45 -2.25 -11.16 35.51
C PRO A 45 -1.03 -11.13 36.40
N GLU A 46 -0.86 -12.11 37.30
CA GLU A 46 0.35 -12.22 38.14
C GLU A 46 1.54 -12.77 37.35
N ALA A 47 1.28 -13.74 36.46
CA ALA A 47 2.32 -14.35 35.64
C ALA A 47 2.71 -13.48 34.42
N ARG A 48 1.75 -12.82 33.76
CA ARG A 48 2.00 -12.10 32.51
C ARG A 48 1.11 -10.88 32.32
N PRO A 49 1.46 -9.94 31.43
CA PRO A 49 0.56 -8.85 31.02
C PRO A 49 -0.73 -9.39 30.40
N CYS A 50 -1.86 -9.00 30.94
CA CYS A 50 -3.19 -9.38 30.46
C CYS A 50 -3.96 -8.16 29.97
N LEU A 51 -4.68 -8.31 28.85
CA LEU A 51 -5.60 -7.32 28.29
C LEU A 51 -6.98 -7.91 28.12
N THR A 52 -8.00 -7.13 28.44
CA THR A 52 -9.40 -7.47 28.19
C THR A 52 -10.06 -6.44 27.28
N TYR A 53 -10.80 -6.93 26.30
CA TYR A 53 -11.72 -6.13 25.49
C TYR A 53 -13.14 -6.54 25.85
N SER A 54 -13.77 -5.80 26.76
CA SER A 54 -15.01 -6.22 27.45
C SER A 54 -15.79 -5.04 28.00
N ALA A 55 -17.08 -5.27 28.25
CA ALA A 55 -17.98 -4.26 28.84
C ALA A 55 -17.56 -3.85 30.27
N ALA A 56 -17.05 -4.79 31.05
CA ALA A 56 -16.59 -4.58 32.42
C ALA A 56 -15.09 -4.90 32.58
N PRO A 57 -14.34 -4.13 33.39
CA PRO A 57 -12.94 -4.40 33.66
C PRO A 57 -12.73 -5.69 34.46
N ILE A 58 -11.63 -6.39 34.21
CA ILE A 58 -11.17 -7.54 34.98
C ILE A 58 -9.96 -7.11 35.82
N ALA A 59 -9.95 -7.49 37.10
CA ALA A 59 -8.89 -7.12 38.01
C ALA A 59 -7.51 -7.57 37.54
N GLY A 60 -6.53 -6.68 37.57
CA GLY A 60 -5.16 -6.93 37.13
C GLY A 60 -4.93 -6.92 35.61
N ALA A 61 -5.95 -6.84 34.79
CA ALA A 61 -5.81 -6.75 33.34
C ALA A 61 -5.96 -5.31 32.85
N PHE A 62 -5.25 -4.97 31.77
CA PHE A 62 -5.44 -3.71 31.05
C PHE A 62 -6.79 -3.77 30.29
N HIS A 63 -7.64 -2.79 30.53
CA HIS A 63 -9.01 -2.80 30.02
C HIS A 63 -9.20 -1.87 28.84
N LEU A 64 -9.73 -2.42 27.74
CA LEU A 64 -10.27 -1.68 26.60
C LEU A 64 -11.78 -1.88 26.57
N ARG A 65 -12.53 -0.79 26.50
CA ARG A 65 -13.98 -0.81 26.47
C ARG A 65 -14.49 -0.82 25.03
N PRO A 66 -15.31 -1.82 24.63
CA PRO A 66 -15.97 -1.84 23.33
C PRO A 66 -16.97 -0.69 23.18
N ALA A 67 -16.96 -0.04 22.01
CA ALA A 67 -18.06 0.86 21.61
C ALA A 67 -19.28 0.09 21.07
N GLY A 68 -19.21 -1.24 21.00
CA GLY A 68 -20.32 -2.12 20.61
C GLY A 68 -20.39 -2.45 19.11
N HIS A 69 -19.48 -1.94 18.27
CA HIS A 69 -19.58 -2.04 16.81
C HIS A 69 -18.84 -3.25 16.21
N LEU A 70 -18.08 -4.00 16.99
CA LEU A 70 -17.35 -5.19 16.54
C LEU A 70 -18.04 -6.52 16.85
N ALA A 71 -19.23 -6.53 17.47
CA ALA A 71 -19.99 -7.76 17.64
C ALA A 71 -20.36 -8.36 16.25
N SER A 72 -20.35 -9.69 16.12
CA SER A 72 -20.53 -10.38 14.85
C SER A 72 -21.85 -10.06 14.13
N ASN A 73 -22.86 -9.60 14.85
CA ASN A 73 -24.17 -9.20 14.35
C ASN A 73 -24.40 -7.68 14.38
N ALA A 74 -23.37 -6.90 14.73
CA ALA A 74 -23.50 -5.45 14.75
C ALA A 74 -23.49 -4.86 13.35
N ASP A 75 -24.32 -3.85 13.13
CA ASP A 75 -24.28 -3.05 11.91
C ASP A 75 -22.94 -2.32 11.78
N LEU A 76 -22.46 -2.22 10.54
CA LEU A 76 -21.25 -1.48 10.24
C LEU A 76 -21.49 0.02 10.34
N VAL A 77 -20.68 0.72 11.11
CA VAL A 77 -20.72 2.18 11.20
C VAL A 77 -19.89 2.76 10.05
N LEU A 78 -20.58 3.44 9.12
CA LEU A 78 -19.95 4.00 7.90
C LEU A 78 -19.32 5.39 8.15
N ASP A 79 -19.73 6.09 9.18
CA ASP A 79 -19.23 7.42 9.57
C ASP A 79 -19.05 7.47 11.10
N PRO A 80 -17.93 6.95 11.62
CA PRO A 80 -17.72 6.85 13.06
C PRO A 80 -17.57 8.22 13.72
N PRO A 81 -18.06 8.38 14.96
CA PRO A 81 -17.81 9.58 15.73
C PRO A 81 -16.32 9.75 16.01
N LEU A 82 -15.87 11.00 16.02
CA LEU A 82 -14.47 11.39 16.17
C LEU A 82 -14.33 12.44 17.27
N THR A 83 -13.32 12.28 18.10
CA THR A 83 -12.78 13.33 19.00
C THR A 83 -11.30 13.54 18.74
N TRP A 84 -10.76 14.67 19.21
CA TRP A 84 -9.34 14.98 19.11
C TRP A 84 -8.72 15.07 20.51
N ARG A 85 -7.57 14.42 20.69
CA ARG A 85 -6.78 14.52 21.93
C ARG A 85 -5.30 14.67 21.57
N ASP A 86 -4.67 15.74 22.04
CA ASP A 86 -3.26 16.05 21.78
C ASP A 86 -2.89 16.00 20.28
N GLY A 87 -3.80 16.44 19.41
CA GLY A 87 -3.66 16.40 17.96
C GLY A 87 -3.80 15.02 17.33
N LEU A 88 -4.18 13.97 18.08
CA LEU A 88 -4.47 12.64 17.55
C LEU A 88 -5.99 12.45 17.40
N PRO A 89 -6.49 12.04 16.23
CA PRO A 89 -7.90 11.70 16.04
C PRO A 89 -8.21 10.38 16.75
N LEU A 90 -9.28 10.32 17.50
CA LEU A 90 -9.76 9.15 18.23
C LEU A 90 -11.18 8.82 17.77
N LEU A 91 -11.33 7.73 17.02
CA LEU A 91 -12.61 7.26 16.53
C LEU A 91 -13.30 6.40 17.59
N PHE A 92 -14.63 6.38 17.58
CA PHE A 92 -15.44 5.64 18.55
C PHE A 92 -15.10 5.97 20.02
N PRO A 93 -15.34 7.21 20.46
CA PRO A 93 -15.05 7.62 21.84
C PRO A 93 -15.71 6.71 22.86
N THR A 94 -14.98 6.34 23.92
CA THR A 94 -15.45 5.56 25.07
C THR A 94 -15.16 6.30 26.36
N GLU A 95 -15.85 5.92 27.43
CA GLU A 95 -15.60 6.43 28.76
C GLU A 95 -15.25 5.29 29.73
N GLY A 96 -14.39 5.57 30.69
CA GLY A 96 -14.06 4.64 31.77
C GLY A 96 -13.02 3.57 31.41
N ASP A 97 -12.26 3.77 30.30
CA ASP A 97 -11.11 2.96 29.96
C ASP A 97 -9.81 3.80 29.85
N ALA A 98 -8.67 3.12 29.65
CA ALA A 98 -7.37 3.76 29.63
C ALA A 98 -7.12 4.63 28.39
N LEU A 99 -7.79 4.37 27.29
CA LEU A 99 -7.58 5.06 26.02
C LEU A 99 -8.60 6.18 25.76
N GLY A 100 -9.85 6.00 26.20
CA GLY A 100 -10.97 6.92 25.94
C GLY A 100 -11.51 6.83 24.52
N PHE A 101 -11.20 5.74 23.81
CA PHE A 101 -11.76 5.39 22.50
C PHE A 101 -11.58 3.89 22.24
N ASP A 102 -12.43 3.33 21.41
CA ASP A 102 -12.33 1.93 21.00
C ASP A 102 -11.29 1.75 19.90
N ALA A 103 -10.04 1.50 20.30
CA ALA A 103 -8.91 1.34 19.38
C ALA A 103 -9.09 0.16 18.42
N LEU A 104 -9.78 -0.92 18.83
CA LEU A 104 -10.02 -2.07 17.96
C LEU A 104 -11.09 -1.72 16.89
N ALA A 105 -12.19 -1.07 17.26
CA ALA A 105 -13.19 -0.63 16.29
C ALA A 105 -12.61 0.42 15.32
N ALA A 106 -11.80 1.34 15.81
CA ALA A 106 -11.13 2.35 15.00
C ALA A 106 -10.17 1.72 13.97
N ALA A 107 -9.34 0.77 14.40
CA ALA A 107 -8.45 0.03 13.52
C ALA A 107 -9.22 -0.82 12.51
N PHE A 108 -10.25 -1.54 12.94
CA PHE A 108 -11.11 -2.34 12.07
C PHE A 108 -11.74 -1.49 10.97
N PHE A 109 -12.33 -0.35 11.33
CA PHE A 109 -12.98 0.56 10.39
C PHE A 109 -12.04 0.96 9.23
N LEU A 110 -10.81 1.33 9.55
CA LEU A 110 -9.83 1.76 8.54
C LEU A 110 -9.21 0.60 7.77
N LEU A 111 -8.81 -0.49 8.44
CA LEU A 111 -8.12 -1.61 7.81
C LEU A 111 -9.07 -2.48 6.97
N ALA A 112 -10.29 -2.73 7.46
CA ALA A 112 -11.31 -3.46 6.69
C ALA A 112 -11.96 -2.62 5.59
N ARG A 113 -11.62 -1.31 5.50
CA ARG A 113 -12.17 -0.35 4.53
C ARG A 113 -13.69 -0.29 4.56
N VAL A 114 -14.27 -0.28 5.74
CA VAL A 114 -15.74 -0.33 5.94
C VAL A 114 -16.47 0.72 5.10
N GLU A 115 -15.94 1.93 5.00
CA GLU A 115 -16.50 3.01 4.21
C GLU A 115 -16.54 2.76 2.69
N GLU A 116 -15.74 1.82 2.16
CA GLU A 116 -15.70 1.49 0.72
C GLU A 116 -16.72 0.41 0.30
N TYR A 117 -17.46 -0.16 1.24
CA TYR A 117 -18.56 -1.10 0.96
C TYR A 117 -19.91 -0.40 0.76
N GLN A 118 -19.92 0.92 0.67
CA GLN A 118 -21.05 1.74 0.27
C GLN A 118 -20.78 2.45 -1.05
N ALA A 119 -21.84 3.03 -1.65
CA ALA A 119 -21.69 3.86 -2.83
C ALA A 119 -20.97 5.17 -2.48
N LEU A 120 -19.74 5.32 -2.92
CA LEU A 120 -18.94 6.54 -2.78
C LEU A 120 -18.92 7.32 -4.11
N PRO A 121 -18.77 8.64 -4.07
CA PRO A 121 -18.46 9.43 -5.26
C PRO A 121 -17.18 8.92 -5.93
N CYS A 122 -17.25 8.73 -7.25
CA CYS A 122 -16.15 8.18 -8.04
C CYS A 122 -15.72 9.14 -9.14
N ASP A 123 -14.47 8.99 -9.60
CA ASP A 123 -13.97 9.65 -10.80
C ASP A 123 -14.47 8.96 -12.11
N ALA A 124 -14.04 9.47 -13.26
CA ALA A 124 -14.38 8.90 -14.58
C ALA A 124 -13.86 7.46 -14.78
N HIS A 125 -12.95 6.98 -13.95
CA HIS A 125 -12.40 5.63 -13.98
C HIS A 125 -13.08 4.69 -12.97
N GLY A 126 -14.11 5.15 -12.25
CA GLY A 126 -14.81 4.38 -11.22
C GLY A 126 -14.01 4.18 -9.93
N ARG A 127 -13.02 5.04 -9.66
CA ARG A 127 -12.25 5.04 -8.42
C ARG A 127 -12.90 5.98 -7.42
N ALA A 128 -13.03 5.55 -6.17
CA ALA A 128 -13.56 6.42 -5.12
C ALA A 128 -12.69 7.69 -4.96
N LEU A 129 -13.33 8.86 -4.89
CA LEU A 129 -12.64 10.12 -4.63
C LEU A 129 -12.13 10.12 -3.19
N THR A 130 -10.86 10.47 -3.00
CA THR A 130 -10.24 10.51 -1.66
C THR A 130 -10.97 11.49 -0.73
N SER A 131 -11.53 12.57 -1.26
CA SER A 131 -12.33 13.55 -0.49
C SER A 131 -13.58 12.97 0.17
N ALA A 132 -14.05 11.80 -0.28
CA ALA A 132 -15.18 11.11 0.33
C ALA A 132 -14.80 10.28 1.56
N PHE A 133 -13.52 9.92 1.73
CA PHE A 133 -13.06 9.14 2.87
C PHE A 133 -13.13 9.92 4.17
N HIS A 134 -13.47 9.24 5.25
CA HIS A 134 -13.55 9.80 6.60
C HIS A 134 -12.24 10.52 6.97
N ALA A 135 -11.08 9.92 6.67
CA ALA A 135 -9.78 10.50 6.96
C ALA A 135 -9.54 11.85 6.27
N ALA A 136 -10.00 11.99 5.01
CA ALA A 136 -9.86 13.24 4.27
C ALA A 136 -10.86 14.31 4.75
N ARG A 137 -12.13 13.94 4.99
CA ARG A 137 -13.17 14.84 5.51
C ARG A 137 -12.80 15.43 6.86
N HIS A 138 -12.10 14.66 7.68
CA HIS A 138 -11.73 15.06 9.04
C HIS A 138 -10.24 15.43 9.20
N GLY A 139 -9.48 15.55 8.10
CA GLY A 139 -8.14 16.15 8.10
C GLY A 139 -7.01 15.29 8.67
N TYR A 140 -7.16 13.97 8.75
CA TYR A 140 -6.10 13.08 9.23
C TYR A 140 -5.54 12.10 8.20
N LEU A 141 -5.88 12.29 6.91
CA LEU A 141 -5.41 11.41 5.81
C LEU A 141 -3.88 11.30 5.75
N HIS A 142 -3.14 12.34 6.13
CA HIS A 142 -1.68 12.39 6.07
C HIS A 142 -0.98 11.74 7.28
N ARG A 143 -1.73 11.05 8.12
CA ARG A 143 -1.22 10.39 9.33
C ARG A 143 -1.47 8.88 9.28
N PRO A 144 -0.47 8.05 9.63
CA PRO A 144 -0.66 6.62 9.82
C PRO A 144 -1.31 6.35 11.20
N VAL A 145 -2.57 6.78 11.37
CA VAL A 145 -3.24 6.84 12.67
C VAL A 145 -3.37 5.48 13.35
N VAL A 146 -3.55 4.39 12.58
CA VAL A 146 -3.62 3.03 13.14
C VAL A 146 -2.30 2.63 13.80
N ASP A 147 -1.17 3.00 13.16
CA ASP A 147 0.16 2.81 13.75
C ASP A 147 0.35 3.68 15.00
N GLU A 148 -0.12 4.92 14.98
CA GLU A 148 -0.06 5.83 16.12
C GLU A 148 -0.92 5.33 17.28
N TRP A 149 -2.12 4.80 17.03
CA TRP A 149 -2.99 4.18 18.05
C TRP A 149 -2.37 2.93 18.66
N ALA A 150 -1.72 2.08 17.87
CA ALA A 150 -1.01 0.91 18.37
C ALA A 150 0.12 1.31 19.33
N LEU A 151 0.89 2.34 18.98
CA LEU A 151 1.96 2.87 19.84
C LEU A 151 1.40 3.53 21.10
N LEU A 152 0.33 4.30 21.02
CA LEU A 152 -0.35 4.89 22.17
C LEU A 152 -0.86 3.79 23.13
N LEU A 153 -1.49 2.74 22.59
CA LEU A 153 -1.95 1.60 23.37
C LEU A 153 -0.78 0.92 24.09
N ALA A 154 0.31 0.65 23.39
CA ALA A 154 1.50 0.05 23.98
C ALA A 154 2.08 0.90 25.11
N GLU A 155 2.16 2.22 24.92
CA GLU A 155 2.63 3.18 25.91
C GLU A 155 1.74 3.18 27.15
N ARG A 156 0.42 3.30 26.98
CA ARG A 156 -0.54 3.34 28.08
C ARG A 156 -0.58 2.03 28.86
N TRP A 157 -0.55 0.91 28.17
CA TRP A 157 -0.50 -0.39 28.86
C TRP A 157 0.81 -0.59 29.61
N ARG A 158 1.94 -0.25 28.99
CA ARG A 158 3.25 -0.35 29.64
C ARG A 158 3.39 0.58 30.86
N ALA A 159 2.70 1.71 30.89
CA ALA A 159 2.66 2.61 32.06
C ALA A 159 2.00 1.96 33.29
N THR A 160 1.14 0.96 33.10
CA THR A 160 0.49 0.19 34.17
C THR A 160 1.19 -1.13 34.48
N ASP A 161 1.90 -1.70 33.50
CA ASP A 161 2.62 -2.97 33.65
C ASP A 161 3.92 -2.97 32.84
N LEU A 162 5.06 -2.83 33.51
CA LEU A 162 6.38 -2.77 32.87
C LEU A 162 6.80 -4.08 32.18
N ARG A 163 6.10 -5.19 32.39
CA ARG A 163 6.34 -6.48 31.72
C ARG A 163 5.83 -6.45 30.28
N VAL A 164 4.95 -5.51 29.92
CA VAL A 164 4.47 -5.32 28.52
C VAL A 164 5.67 -5.09 27.60
N PRO A 165 5.79 -5.86 26.52
CA PRO A 165 6.93 -5.74 25.60
C PRO A 165 7.04 -4.35 24.98
N LEU A 166 8.26 -3.95 24.66
CA LEU A 166 8.45 -2.80 23.79
C LEU A 166 8.02 -3.16 22.35
N PRO A 167 7.45 -2.22 21.59
CA PRO A 167 7.17 -2.44 20.18
C PRO A 167 8.43 -2.81 19.39
N SER A 168 8.37 -3.92 18.64
CA SER A 168 9.45 -4.39 17.78
C SER A 168 9.28 -3.85 16.37
N ARG A 169 9.57 -2.57 16.19
CA ARG A 169 9.39 -1.86 14.89
C ARG A 169 10.72 -1.29 14.41
N VAL A 170 10.95 -1.45 13.11
CA VAL A 170 12.09 -0.86 12.41
C VAL A 170 11.57 -0.15 11.18
N TYR A 171 11.99 1.10 10.99
CA TYR A 171 11.66 1.86 9.79
C TYR A 171 12.17 1.13 8.54
N LYS A 172 11.34 1.10 7.49
CA LYS A 172 11.69 0.49 6.20
C LYS A 172 11.28 1.42 5.07
N GLN A 173 12.04 1.33 3.98
CA GLN A 173 11.64 1.88 2.70
C GLN A 173 11.40 0.76 1.69
N VAL A 174 10.32 0.86 0.93
CA VAL A 174 10.01 -0.01 -0.21
C VAL A 174 9.86 0.87 -1.45
N ILE A 175 10.64 0.58 -2.48
CA ILE A 175 10.55 1.26 -3.77
C ILE A 175 9.75 0.38 -4.72
N THR A 176 8.70 0.94 -5.30
CA THR A 176 7.87 0.23 -6.28
C THR A 176 7.81 1.02 -7.58
N VAL A 177 7.97 0.32 -8.71
CA VAL A 177 7.93 0.93 -10.04
C VAL A 177 6.90 0.20 -10.90
N ASP A 178 5.96 0.96 -11.48
CA ASP A 178 4.99 0.43 -12.43
C ASP A 178 5.52 0.62 -13.85
N LEU A 179 5.61 -0.49 -14.58
CA LEU A 179 6.05 -0.52 -15.98
C LEU A 179 4.82 -0.58 -16.90
N ASP A 180 4.20 0.58 -17.10
CA ASP A 180 2.97 0.73 -17.91
C ASP A 180 3.23 0.59 -19.41
N ASN A 181 4.43 0.89 -19.84
CA ASN A 181 4.81 0.91 -21.25
C ASN A 181 5.89 -0.11 -21.58
N GLY A 182 6.80 -0.40 -20.65
CA GLY A 182 8.01 -1.21 -20.84
C GLY A 182 9.09 -0.47 -21.62
N PHE A 183 8.79 -0.03 -22.84
CA PHE A 183 9.70 0.77 -23.66
C PHE A 183 9.03 2.00 -24.26
N LYS A 184 9.78 3.10 -24.40
CA LYS A 184 9.34 4.30 -25.11
C LYS A 184 9.33 4.07 -26.62
N TYR A 185 10.38 3.43 -27.16
CA TYR A 185 10.61 3.30 -28.60
C TYR A 185 10.71 1.86 -29.09
N LYS A 186 11.37 0.96 -28.35
CA LYS A 186 11.53 -0.44 -28.73
C LYS A 186 10.18 -1.18 -28.73
N GLY A 187 10.05 -2.24 -29.53
CA GLY A 187 8.86 -3.11 -29.53
C GLY A 187 7.57 -2.45 -30.02
N ARG A 188 7.62 -1.22 -30.54
CA ARG A 188 6.45 -0.55 -31.11
C ARG A 188 6.25 -0.92 -32.56
N ALA A 189 5.00 -1.08 -33.02
CA ALA A 189 4.70 -1.41 -34.42
C ALA A 189 5.30 -0.39 -35.41
N LEU A 190 5.89 -0.86 -36.52
CA LEU A 190 6.61 -0.04 -37.50
C LEU A 190 5.80 1.16 -38.01
N TRP A 191 4.49 0.98 -38.30
CA TRP A 191 3.63 2.07 -38.78
C TRP A 191 3.48 3.20 -37.74
N ARG A 192 3.55 2.88 -36.43
CA ARG A 192 3.54 3.88 -35.35
C ARG A 192 4.86 4.64 -35.29
N THR A 193 5.95 3.96 -35.51
CA THR A 193 7.25 4.58 -35.62
C THR A 193 7.27 5.56 -36.80
N LEU A 194 6.74 5.18 -37.95
CA LEU A 194 6.61 6.07 -39.13
C LEU A 194 5.66 7.23 -38.87
N GLY A 195 4.48 6.98 -38.28
CA GLY A 195 3.52 8.04 -37.91
C GLY A 195 4.06 9.01 -36.86
N ALA A 196 4.85 8.51 -35.89
CA ALA A 196 5.52 9.35 -34.91
C ALA A 196 6.64 10.19 -35.58
N TRP A 197 7.40 9.62 -36.51
CA TRP A 197 8.41 10.39 -37.28
C TRP A 197 7.77 11.54 -38.07
N ALA A 198 6.65 11.30 -38.75
CA ALA A 198 5.93 12.34 -39.46
C ALA A 198 5.44 13.45 -38.50
N ARG A 199 4.90 13.08 -37.36
CA ARG A 199 4.44 14.03 -36.34
C ARG A 199 5.59 14.83 -35.70
N ASP A 200 6.70 14.15 -35.34
CA ASP A 200 7.87 14.77 -34.72
C ASP A 200 8.59 15.71 -35.72
N ALA A 201 8.59 15.36 -37.00
CA ALA A 201 9.07 16.25 -38.08
C ALA A 201 8.21 17.50 -38.21
N VAL A 202 6.88 17.37 -38.17
CA VAL A 202 5.94 18.51 -38.21
C VAL A 202 6.06 19.43 -37.01
N LYS A 203 6.34 18.86 -35.82
CA LYS A 203 6.51 19.62 -34.55
C LYS A 203 7.91 20.18 -34.34
N CYS A 204 8.83 19.97 -35.25
CA CYS A 204 10.26 20.35 -35.11
C CYS A 204 10.93 19.77 -33.85
N GLU A 205 10.50 18.61 -33.35
CA GLU A 205 11.06 17.90 -32.20
C GLU A 205 12.29 17.04 -32.62
N GLY A 206 13.28 17.68 -33.21
CA GLY A 206 14.49 17.00 -33.76
C GLY A 206 15.28 16.18 -32.72
N HIS A 207 15.16 16.52 -31.43
CA HIS A 207 15.77 15.77 -30.34
C HIS A 207 15.14 14.37 -30.20
N ASP A 208 13.84 14.23 -30.23
CA ASP A 208 13.12 12.96 -30.06
C ASP A 208 13.35 12.02 -31.27
N VAL A 209 13.48 12.59 -32.49
CA VAL A 209 13.84 11.83 -33.70
C VAL A 209 15.24 11.21 -33.56
N ARG A 210 16.23 12.00 -33.13
CA ARG A 210 17.61 11.54 -32.94
C ARG A 210 17.73 10.52 -31.83
N GLU A 211 17.03 10.74 -30.72
CA GLU A 211 16.98 9.80 -29.58
C GLU A 211 16.40 8.44 -30.03
N ARG A 212 15.22 8.45 -30.64
CA ARG A 212 14.57 7.24 -31.19
C ARG A 212 15.50 6.47 -32.14
N TRP A 213 16.14 7.18 -33.05
CA TRP A 213 17.09 6.57 -34.00
C TRP A 213 18.26 5.87 -33.30
N ASN A 214 18.84 6.51 -32.29
CA ASN A 214 19.96 5.92 -31.54
C ASN A 214 19.50 4.70 -30.71
N VAL A 215 18.30 4.76 -30.10
CA VAL A 215 17.74 3.62 -29.35
C VAL A 215 17.43 2.43 -30.27
N LEU A 216 16.75 2.67 -31.41
CA LEU A 216 16.39 1.61 -32.35
C LEU A 216 17.63 0.95 -33.02
N ARG A 217 18.75 1.65 -33.07
CA ARG A 217 20.04 1.11 -33.51
C ARG A 217 20.94 0.51 -32.42
N GLY A 218 20.40 0.43 -31.17
CA GLY A 218 21.17 -0.12 -30.04
C GLY A 218 22.33 0.76 -29.57
N ARG A 219 22.38 2.04 -29.98
CA ARG A 219 23.41 2.99 -29.56
C ARG A 219 23.18 3.61 -28.20
N ARG A 220 21.97 3.52 -27.70
CA ARG A 220 21.52 3.99 -26.38
C ARG A 220 20.45 3.06 -25.84
N PRO A 221 20.33 2.91 -24.48
CA PRO A 221 19.20 2.24 -23.85
C PRO A 221 17.89 2.98 -24.18
N ASP A 222 16.77 2.30 -24.06
CA ASP A 222 15.46 2.95 -24.17
C ASP A 222 15.24 3.83 -22.93
N PRO A 223 14.69 5.06 -23.06
CA PRO A 223 14.53 5.97 -21.92
C PRO A 223 13.66 5.44 -20.78
N PHE A 224 12.84 4.41 -21.01
CA PHE A 224 12.00 3.79 -19.99
C PHE A 224 12.63 2.55 -19.35
N GLU A 225 13.79 2.12 -19.84
CA GLU A 225 14.58 1.12 -19.12
C GLU A 225 15.12 1.72 -17.82
N LEU A 226 14.96 0.98 -16.72
CA LEU A 226 15.62 1.32 -15.46
C LEU A 226 17.12 0.96 -15.60
N GLU A 227 17.95 1.98 -15.61
CA GLU A 227 19.39 1.83 -15.82
C GLU A 227 20.04 1.09 -14.62
N PRO A 228 21.15 0.33 -14.84
CA PRO A 228 21.84 -0.38 -13.76
C PRO A 228 22.20 0.53 -12.57
N GLU A 229 22.70 1.73 -12.84
CA GLU A 229 23.07 2.72 -11.81
C GLU A 229 21.86 3.15 -10.96
N LEU A 230 20.68 3.24 -11.57
CA LEU A 230 19.43 3.52 -10.86
C LEU A 230 19.01 2.34 -9.99
N LEU A 231 19.13 1.12 -10.49
CA LEU A 231 18.81 -0.10 -9.74
C LEU A 231 19.76 -0.29 -8.56
N ASP A 232 21.04 0.03 -8.72
CA ASP A 232 22.02 0.04 -7.63
C ASP A 232 21.71 1.10 -6.59
N HIS A 233 21.29 2.30 -7.04
CA HIS A 233 20.81 3.35 -6.13
C HIS A 233 19.59 2.88 -5.34
N PHE A 234 18.64 2.21 -5.97
CA PHE A 234 17.48 1.63 -5.28
C PHE A 234 17.91 0.55 -4.27
N ALA A 235 18.89 -0.29 -4.63
CA ALA A 235 19.43 -1.32 -3.76
C ALA A 235 20.08 -0.76 -2.50
N SER A 236 20.75 0.39 -2.59
CA SER A 236 21.37 1.07 -1.44
C SER A 236 20.39 1.85 -0.59
N SER A 237 19.22 2.22 -1.14
CA SER A 237 18.26 3.12 -0.47
C SER A 237 17.08 2.39 0.17
N ALA A 238 16.76 1.15 -0.26
CA ALA A 238 15.54 0.46 0.17
C ALA A 238 15.78 -1.02 0.48
N GLN A 239 15.06 -1.54 1.49
CA GLN A 239 15.09 -2.95 1.85
C GLN A 239 14.41 -3.83 0.82
N ARG A 240 13.44 -3.29 0.07
CA ARG A 240 12.68 -4.05 -0.93
C ARG A 240 12.43 -3.20 -2.19
N ARG A 241 12.54 -3.83 -3.35
CA ARG A 241 12.31 -3.21 -4.66
C ARG A 241 11.39 -4.11 -5.45
N ILE A 242 10.32 -3.55 -6.01
CA ILE A 242 9.30 -4.29 -6.75
C ILE A 242 9.01 -3.57 -8.05
N ALA A 243 8.97 -4.32 -9.15
CA ALA A 243 8.53 -3.86 -10.46
C ALA A 243 7.21 -4.53 -10.83
N PHE A 244 6.16 -3.75 -11.06
CA PHE A 244 4.86 -4.25 -11.52
C PHE A 244 4.77 -4.13 -13.03
N ILE A 245 4.55 -5.26 -13.71
CA ILE A 245 4.63 -5.36 -15.17
C ILE A 245 3.23 -5.42 -15.77
N LEU A 246 2.90 -4.44 -16.61
CA LEU A 246 1.66 -4.43 -17.37
C LEU A 246 1.76 -5.41 -18.53
N THR A 247 0.97 -6.49 -18.46
CA THR A 247 0.95 -7.56 -19.49
C THR A 247 -0.28 -7.50 -20.40
N ALA A 248 -0.93 -6.35 -20.41
CA ALA A 248 -2.17 -6.10 -21.11
C ALA A 248 -2.05 -6.28 -22.63
N GLU A 249 -3.14 -6.75 -23.23
CA GLU A 249 -3.40 -6.44 -24.62
C GLU A 249 -3.69 -4.93 -24.77
N ARG A 250 -3.28 -4.40 -25.91
CA ARG A 250 -3.45 -2.97 -26.15
C ARG A 250 -4.92 -2.53 -26.12
N SER A 251 -5.19 -1.48 -25.36
CA SER A 251 -6.50 -0.83 -25.28
C SER A 251 -6.35 0.71 -25.37
N GLU A 252 -7.43 1.43 -25.10
CA GLU A 252 -7.40 2.89 -24.89
C GLU A 252 -6.50 3.28 -23.70
N TRP A 253 -6.49 2.46 -22.65
CA TRP A 253 -5.81 2.75 -21.38
C TRP A 253 -4.50 1.96 -21.19
N ASP A 254 -4.34 0.86 -21.91
CA ASP A 254 -3.20 -0.04 -21.78
C ASP A 254 -2.30 0.05 -23.01
N HIS A 255 -1.05 0.46 -22.84
CA HIS A 255 -0.13 0.75 -23.95
C HIS A 255 1.19 -0.03 -23.88
N ALA A 256 1.27 -1.06 -23.06
CA ALA A 256 2.48 -1.86 -22.88
C ALA A 256 3.00 -2.48 -24.19
N VAL A 257 4.30 -2.66 -24.25
CA VAL A 257 4.93 -3.56 -25.21
C VAL A 257 4.61 -5.00 -24.80
N PRO A 258 4.28 -5.91 -25.75
CA PRO A 258 4.04 -7.30 -25.40
C PRO A 258 5.22 -7.91 -24.64
N VAL A 259 4.96 -8.58 -23.52
CA VAL A 259 6.02 -9.15 -22.66
C VAL A 259 6.82 -10.24 -23.37
N GLU A 260 6.24 -10.85 -24.42
CA GLU A 260 6.87 -11.84 -25.28
C GLU A 260 7.82 -11.23 -26.33
N HIS A 261 7.87 -9.89 -26.44
CA HIS A 261 8.81 -9.25 -27.37
C HIS A 261 10.27 -9.55 -26.93
N PRO A 262 11.14 -10.10 -27.80
CA PRO A 262 12.45 -10.62 -27.37
C PRO A 262 13.28 -9.64 -26.56
N ALA A 263 13.40 -8.39 -26.99
CA ALA A 263 14.13 -7.37 -26.24
C ALA A 263 13.50 -7.03 -24.89
N TYR A 264 12.17 -7.16 -24.77
CA TYR A 264 11.48 -6.91 -23.49
C TYR A 264 11.62 -8.11 -22.55
N THR A 265 11.52 -9.33 -23.06
CA THR A 265 11.80 -10.55 -22.28
C THR A 265 13.22 -10.52 -21.71
N GLU A 266 14.24 -10.14 -22.52
CA GLU A 266 15.63 -10.01 -22.07
C GLU A 266 15.76 -8.94 -20.95
N TYR A 267 15.14 -7.77 -21.16
CA TYR A 267 15.12 -6.71 -20.15
C TYR A 267 14.46 -7.15 -18.85
N LEU A 268 13.29 -7.82 -18.92
CA LEU A 268 12.58 -8.32 -17.74
C LEU A 268 13.40 -9.39 -17.00
N SER A 269 14.12 -10.25 -17.72
CA SER A 269 15.02 -11.25 -17.11
C SER A 269 16.16 -10.57 -16.34
N THR A 270 16.71 -9.49 -16.87
CA THR A 270 17.73 -8.69 -16.18
C THR A 270 17.12 -7.97 -14.97
N LEU A 271 15.95 -7.33 -15.13
CA LEU A 271 15.25 -6.62 -14.05
C LEU A 271 14.93 -7.54 -12.87
N ALA A 272 14.53 -8.79 -13.15
CA ALA A 272 14.23 -9.80 -12.14
C ALA A 272 15.43 -10.18 -11.25
N THR A 273 16.65 -9.86 -11.65
CA THR A 273 17.84 -10.05 -10.79
C THR A 273 18.04 -8.90 -9.78
N HIS A 274 17.35 -7.77 -9.96
CA HIS A 274 17.50 -6.56 -9.13
C HIS A 274 16.25 -6.21 -8.34
N ALA A 275 15.07 -6.68 -8.78
CA ALA A 275 13.78 -6.38 -8.16
C ALA A 275 12.84 -7.59 -8.22
N GLU A 276 11.95 -7.68 -7.24
CA GLU A 276 10.83 -8.64 -7.30
C GLU A 276 9.89 -8.24 -8.42
N ILE A 277 9.35 -9.22 -9.14
CA ILE A 277 8.42 -8.96 -10.25
C ILE A 277 7.00 -9.24 -9.80
N GLY A 278 6.13 -8.24 -9.95
CA GLY A 278 4.71 -8.32 -9.71
C GLY A 278 3.89 -8.15 -10.99
N LEU A 279 2.65 -8.62 -10.95
CA LEU A 279 1.67 -8.40 -12.01
C LEU A 279 1.07 -6.99 -11.88
N HIS A 280 0.97 -6.28 -13.00
CA HIS A 280 0.16 -5.08 -13.14
C HIS A 280 -1.09 -5.42 -13.98
N PRO A 281 -2.20 -5.90 -13.36
CA PRO A 281 -3.38 -6.29 -14.11
C PRO A 281 -3.96 -5.09 -14.88
N SER A 282 -4.37 -5.32 -16.15
CA SER A 282 -4.83 -4.26 -17.06
C SER A 282 -6.07 -3.52 -16.57
N TYR A 283 -6.35 -2.38 -17.18
CA TYR A 283 -7.47 -1.50 -16.85
C TYR A 283 -8.82 -2.22 -16.77
N SER A 284 -9.07 -3.16 -17.67
CA SER A 284 -10.37 -3.85 -17.76
C SER A 284 -10.50 -5.11 -16.90
N THR A 285 -9.44 -5.56 -16.19
CA THR A 285 -9.49 -6.74 -15.31
C THR A 285 -10.49 -6.57 -14.18
N SER A 286 -10.64 -5.33 -13.68
CA SER A 286 -11.65 -5.02 -12.67
C SER A 286 -13.10 -5.27 -13.11
N GLU A 287 -13.36 -5.48 -14.41
CA GLU A 287 -14.69 -5.67 -15.00
C GLU A 287 -14.83 -7.02 -15.73
N THR A 288 -13.72 -7.60 -16.18
CA THR A 288 -13.71 -8.80 -17.03
C THR A 288 -13.11 -9.98 -16.28
N GLU A 289 -13.96 -10.96 -15.96
CA GLU A 289 -13.55 -12.18 -15.27
C GLU A 289 -12.55 -13.01 -16.08
N GLY A 290 -11.59 -13.64 -15.38
CA GLY A 290 -10.55 -14.49 -15.94
C GLY A 290 -9.49 -13.77 -16.78
N ARG A 291 -9.55 -12.46 -16.92
CA ARG A 291 -8.52 -11.69 -17.63
C ARG A 291 -7.23 -11.60 -16.80
N THR A 292 -7.34 -11.37 -15.51
CA THR A 292 -6.20 -11.36 -14.58
C THR A 292 -5.42 -12.67 -14.64
N ALA A 293 -6.12 -13.81 -14.72
CA ALA A 293 -5.47 -15.12 -14.85
C ALA A 293 -4.62 -15.23 -16.11
N ARG A 294 -5.16 -14.84 -17.27
CA ARG A 294 -4.42 -14.87 -18.54
C ARG A 294 -3.19 -13.96 -18.52
N GLU A 295 -3.31 -12.77 -17.95
CA GLU A 295 -2.21 -11.80 -17.84
C GLU A 295 -1.12 -12.31 -16.90
N ARG A 296 -1.48 -12.89 -15.75
CA ARG A 296 -0.55 -13.56 -14.83
C ARG A 296 0.20 -14.69 -15.52
N ASP A 297 -0.52 -15.58 -16.22
CA ASP A 297 0.07 -16.75 -16.85
C ASP A 297 1.03 -16.36 -17.99
N ARG A 298 0.77 -15.24 -18.68
CA ARG A 298 1.70 -14.67 -19.65
C ARG A 298 2.98 -14.21 -18.98
N LEU A 299 2.86 -13.45 -17.89
CA LEU A 299 4.03 -12.96 -17.15
C LEU A 299 4.85 -14.11 -16.57
N GLN A 300 4.20 -15.08 -15.93
CA GLN A 300 4.88 -16.26 -15.35
C GLN A 300 5.67 -17.05 -16.40
N ARG A 301 5.15 -17.19 -17.63
CA ARG A 301 5.88 -17.86 -18.70
C ARG A 301 7.15 -17.12 -19.12
N VAL A 302 7.13 -15.80 -19.10
CA VAL A 302 8.28 -14.96 -19.46
C VAL A 302 9.31 -14.94 -18.34
N ILE A 303 8.87 -14.77 -17.09
CA ILE A 303 9.75 -14.68 -15.92
C ILE A 303 10.28 -16.05 -15.48
N GLY A 304 9.50 -17.12 -15.69
CA GLY A 304 9.88 -18.49 -15.31
C GLY A 304 9.63 -18.83 -13.83
N THR A 305 9.03 -17.93 -13.06
CA THR A 305 8.69 -18.15 -11.64
C THR A 305 7.23 -17.77 -11.35
N PRO A 306 6.60 -18.33 -10.30
CA PRO A 306 5.27 -17.92 -9.88
C PRO A 306 5.22 -16.42 -9.55
N ILE A 307 4.13 -15.76 -9.95
CA ILE A 307 3.86 -14.36 -9.63
C ILE A 307 2.88 -14.32 -8.45
N ALA A 308 3.35 -13.77 -7.33
CA ALA A 308 2.61 -13.69 -6.08
C ALA A 308 2.26 -12.26 -5.65
N LEU A 309 2.70 -11.26 -6.40
CA LEU A 309 2.52 -9.83 -6.11
C LEU A 309 1.64 -9.21 -7.19
N SER A 310 0.71 -8.32 -6.80
CA SER A 310 -0.09 -7.56 -7.77
C SER A 310 -0.28 -6.09 -7.37
N ARG A 311 -0.47 -5.24 -8.38
CA ARG A 311 -0.94 -3.87 -8.27
C ARG A 311 -1.82 -3.56 -9.47
N GLN A 312 -3.04 -3.13 -9.23
CA GLN A 312 -4.02 -2.87 -10.28
C GLN A 312 -3.68 -1.61 -11.07
N HIS A 313 -3.65 -1.68 -12.40
CA HIS A 313 -3.45 -0.53 -13.27
C HIS A 313 -4.54 0.53 -13.02
N PHE A 314 -4.16 1.81 -12.98
CA PHE A 314 -5.00 2.92 -12.55
C PHE A 314 -5.50 2.82 -11.09
N LEU A 315 -5.00 1.87 -10.27
CA LEU A 315 -5.54 1.54 -8.95
C LEU A 315 -7.04 1.17 -9.00
N ARG A 316 -7.47 0.55 -10.11
CA ARG A 316 -8.87 0.13 -10.31
C ARG A 316 -9.11 -1.24 -9.74
N TYR A 317 -9.74 -1.31 -8.60
CA TYR A 317 -10.19 -2.56 -7.98
C TYR A 317 -11.61 -2.41 -7.43
N ARG A 318 -12.28 -3.54 -7.27
CA ARG A 318 -13.62 -3.63 -6.67
C ARG A 318 -13.58 -4.66 -5.54
N MET A 319 -13.72 -4.20 -4.30
CA MET A 319 -13.88 -5.08 -3.16
C MET A 319 -15.30 -5.65 -3.13
N PRO A 320 -15.47 -6.92 -2.76
CA PRO A 320 -14.41 -7.90 -2.45
C PRO A 320 -13.87 -8.64 -3.68
N ARG A 321 -14.47 -8.45 -4.87
CA ARG A 321 -14.26 -9.28 -6.06
C ARG A 321 -12.80 -9.36 -6.50
N THR A 322 -12.13 -8.21 -6.67
CA THR A 322 -10.75 -8.17 -7.17
C THR A 322 -9.78 -8.90 -6.22
N PHE A 323 -9.97 -8.73 -4.92
CA PHE A 323 -9.08 -9.35 -3.94
C PHE A 323 -9.37 -10.87 -3.78
N ARG A 324 -10.62 -11.29 -3.89
CA ARG A 324 -10.97 -12.71 -3.97
C ARG A 324 -10.38 -13.40 -5.21
N GLU A 325 -10.43 -12.73 -6.38
CA GLU A 325 -9.77 -13.20 -7.60
C GLU A 325 -8.26 -13.29 -7.42
N ALA A 326 -7.61 -12.29 -6.82
CA ALA A 326 -6.19 -12.32 -6.52
C ALA A 326 -5.80 -13.54 -5.66
N ILE A 327 -6.53 -13.79 -4.57
CA ILE A 327 -6.34 -14.98 -3.70
C ILE A 327 -6.50 -16.28 -4.51
N ALA A 328 -7.55 -16.40 -5.30
CA ALA A 328 -7.82 -17.60 -6.11
C ALA A 328 -6.71 -17.86 -7.15
N LEU A 329 -5.99 -16.81 -7.54
CA LEU A 329 -4.85 -16.88 -8.46
C LEU A 329 -3.51 -17.10 -7.75
N GLY A 330 -3.47 -17.25 -6.43
CA GLY A 330 -2.24 -17.42 -5.66
C GLY A 330 -1.44 -16.14 -5.45
N ILE A 331 -2.04 -14.98 -5.65
CA ILE A 331 -1.47 -13.69 -5.24
C ILE A 331 -1.54 -13.62 -3.71
N THR A 332 -0.42 -13.36 -3.08
CA THR A 332 -0.30 -13.25 -1.62
C THR A 332 -0.11 -11.82 -1.13
N GLU A 333 0.30 -10.91 -2.03
CA GLU A 333 0.50 -9.50 -1.72
C GLU A 333 -0.16 -8.59 -2.76
N GLU A 334 -0.92 -7.61 -2.28
CA GLU A 334 -1.62 -6.63 -3.10
C GLU A 334 -1.18 -5.20 -2.74
N HIS A 335 -0.79 -4.41 -3.74
CA HIS A 335 -0.11 -3.14 -3.57
C HIS A 335 -0.89 -1.92 -4.10
N SER A 336 -2.22 -2.04 -4.28
CA SER A 336 -3.05 -0.93 -4.79
C SER A 336 -3.61 0.00 -3.71
N MET A 337 -3.35 -0.29 -2.41
CA MET A 337 -3.95 0.46 -1.31
C MET A 337 -3.28 1.82 -1.11
N GLY A 338 -3.73 2.81 -1.87
CA GLY A 338 -3.33 4.21 -1.78
C GLY A 338 -4.34 5.12 -2.44
N CYS A 339 -4.12 6.42 -2.37
CA CYS A 339 -4.97 7.43 -2.98
C CYS A 339 -4.42 7.81 -4.36
N HIS A 340 -5.32 7.96 -5.35
CA HIS A 340 -4.93 8.32 -6.72
C HIS A 340 -4.87 9.84 -6.96
N ASP A 341 -5.48 10.64 -6.11
CA ASP A 341 -5.70 12.08 -6.27
C ASP A 341 -5.15 12.93 -5.12
N GLN A 342 -4.70 12.30 -4.02
CA GLN A 342 -4.09 12.95 -2.86
C GLN A 342 -2.92 12.10 -2.32
N LEU A 343 -2.08 12.72 -1.49
CA LEU A 343 -1.08 12.00 -0.69
C LEU A 343 -1.73 11.50 0.60
N GLY A 344 -1.15 10.45 1.21
CA GLY A 344 -1.54 9.99 2.53
C GLY A 344 -1.91 8.51 2.59
N PHE A 345 -2.48 8.12 3.71
CA PHE A 345 -2.68 6.72 4.09
C PHE A 345 -4.15 6.33 3.95
N ARG A 346 -4.53 5.75 2.80
CA ARG A 346 -5.93 5.35 2.50
C ARG A 346 -6.53 4.45 3.57
N ALA A 347 -5.76 3.49 4.09
CA ALA A 347 -6.19 2.61 5.18
C ALA A 347 -5.73 3.09 6.58
N GLY A 348 -5.31 4.35 6.72
CA GLY A 348 -4.84 4.91 8.00
C GLY A 348 -3.57 4.28 8.54
N THR A 349 -2.86 3.47 7.76
CA THR A 349 -1.62 2.77 8.17
C THR A 349 -0.55 2.84 7.09
N CYS A 350 0.70 2.81 7.52
CA CYS A 350 1.87 2.61 6.67
C CYS A 350 2.45 1.19 6.79
N THR A 351 1.82 0.32 7.58
CA THR A 351 2.27 -1.06 7.83
C THR A 351 1.40 -2.03 7.01
N PRO A 352 1.99 -3.04 6.37
CA PRO A 352 1.23 -4.07 5.69
C PRO A 352 0.28 -4.81 6.63
N PHE A 353 -0.94 -5.09 6.17
CA PHE A 353 -2.00 -5.71 6.95
C PHE A 353 -2.76 -6.78 6.15
N ALA A 354 -3.37 -7.76 6.84
CA ALA A 354 -4.19 -8.76 6.20
C ALA A 354 -5.52 -8.16 5.73
N TRP A 355 -5.95 -8.47 4.51
CA TRP A 355 -7.27 -8.05 4.05
C TRP A 355 -8.38 -8.77 4.84
N TYR A 356 -9.40 -8.01 5.27
CA TYR A 356 -10.61 -8.55 5.88
C TYR A 356 -11.75 -8.54 4.87
N ASP A 357 -12.30 -9.71 4.58
CA ASP A 357 -13.47 -9.84 3.69
C ASP A 357 -14.74 -9.58 4.50
N LEU A 358 -15.28 -8.37 4.41
CA LEU A 358 -16.47 -7.95 5.17
C LEU A 358 -17.73 -8.75 4.84
N GLU A 359 -17.89 -9.24 3.60
CA GLU A 359 -19.07 -10.04 3.23
C GLU A 359 -19.01 -11.47 3.79
N ARG A 360 -17.80 -12.00 3.98
CA ARG A 360 -17.56 -13.30 4.61
C ARG A 360 -17.33 -13.20 6.11
N ASP A 361 -17.21 -12.00 6.62
CA ASP A 361 -16.87 -11.66 8.00
C ASP A 361 -15.62 -12.41 8.49
N ALA A 362 -14.57 -12.43 7.68
CA ALA A 362 -13.37 -13.21 7.93
C ALA A 362 -12.08 -12.51 7.46
N ALA A 363 -11.02 -12.67 8.26
CA ALA A 363 -9.66 -12.33 7.82
C ALA A 363 -9.20 -13.28 6.72
N THR A 364 -8.32 -12.80 5.84
CA THR A 364 -7.70 -13.59 4.76
C THR A 364 -6.19 -13.57 4.88
N ASP A 365 -5.53 -14.42 4.08
CA ASP A 365 -4.06 -14.45 4.00
C ASP A 365 -3.49 -13.41 3.01
N LEU A 366 -4.35 -12.69 2.27
CA LEU A 366 -3.90 -11.65 1.35
C LEU A 366 -3.35 -10.45 2.13
N LEU A 367 -2.07 -10.19 1.97
CA LEU A 367 -1.40 -9.07 2.60
C LEU A 367 -1.53 -7.80 1.74
N ILE A 368 -2.12 -6.77 2.30
CA ILE A 368 -2.26 -5.47 1.65
C ILE A 368 -1.06 -4.59 2.02
N HIS A 369 -0.37 -4.09 1.02
CA HIS A 369 0.76 -3.17 1.16
C HIS A 369 0.32 -1.75 0.79
N PRO A 370 0.12 -0.85 1.77
CA PRO A 370 -0.26 0.52 1.47
C PRO A 370 0.93 1.32 0.92
N PHE A 371 0.63 2.30 0.07
CA PHE A 371 1.56 3.35 -0.33
C PHE A 371 0.97 4.72 0.00
N ALA A 372 1.83 5.72 0.20
CA ALA A 372 1.40 7.06 0.61
C ALA A 372 1.66 8.15 -0.43
N VAL A 373 2.52 7.88 -1.42
CA VAL A 373 2.99 8.83 -2.42
C VAL A 373 3.01 8.20 -3.80
N MET A 374 2.53 8.94 -4.82
CA MET A 374 2.60 8.54 -6.22
C MET A 374 3.02 9.75 -7.08
N ASP A 375 3.92 9.54 -8.03
CA ASP A 375 4.44 10.59 -8.92
C ASP A 375 3.36 11.28 -9.77
N ASN A 376 2.44 10.50 -10.34
CA ASN A 376 1.29 11.05 -11.08
C ASN A 376 0.41 11.95 -10.20
N THR A 377 0.24 11.60 -8.92
CA THR A 377 -0.50 12.45 -7.97
C THR A 377 0.20 13.79 -7.78
N LEU A 378 1.52 13.79 -7.58
CA LEU A 378 2.30 15.02 -7.40
C LEU A 378 2.18 15.94 -8.60
N ARG A 379 2.38 15.39 -9.82
CA ARG A 379 2.37 16.20 -11.06
C ARG A 379 0.96 16.57 -11.53
N ASP A 380 0.08 15.59 -11.67
CA ASP A 380 -1.14 15.74 -12.45
C ASP A 380 -2.35 16.14 -11.60
N LYS A 381 -2.37 15.74 -10.32
CA LYS A 381 -3.47 16.06 -9.39
C LYS A 381 -3.17 17.28 -8.54
N LEU A 382 -2.02 17.29 -7.88
CA LEU A 382 -1.57 18.42 -7.07
C LEU A 382 -0.94 19.53 -7.90
N ARG A 383 -0.59 19.26 -9.17
CA ARG A 383 0.00 20.22 -10.12
C ARG A 383 1.26 20.90 -9.58
N LEU A 384 2.09 20.12 -8.88
CA LEU A 384 3.32 20.63 -8.30
C LEU A 384 4.40 20.82 -9.38
N ASP A 385 5.26 21.81 -9.13
CA ASP A 385 6.55 21.84 -9.80
C ASP A 385 7.47 20.76 -9.20
N PRO A 386 8.38 20.16 -10.00
CA PRO A 386 9.32 19.15 -9.48
C PRO A 386 10.10 19.63 -8.24
N ALA A 387 10.49 20.90 -8.18
CA ALA A 387 11.22 21.47 -7.05
C ALA A 387 10.42 21.45 -5.72
N ALA A 388 9.09 21.55 -5.78
CA ALA A 388 8.23 21.54 -4.60
C ALA A 388 7.88 20.11 -4.12
N ALA A 389 8.16 19.09 -4.91
CA ALA A 389 7.72 17.73 -4.62
C ALA A 389 8.35 17.17 -3.34
N VAL A 390 9.64 17.40 -3.12
CA VAL A 390 10.37 16.90 -1.94
C VAL A 390 9.79 17.50 -0.64
N ASP A 391 9.62 18.82 -0.60
CA ASP A 391 9.09 19.51 0.58
C ASP A 391 7.64 19.10 0.88
N THR A 392 6.85 18.83 -0.16
CA THR A 392 5.46 18.35 -0.02
C THR A 392 5.40 16.93 0.54
N VAL A 393 6.34 16.07 0.19
CA VAL A 393 6.38 14.66 0.63
C VAL A 393 7.05 14.47 1.99
N ARG A 394 7.96 15.36 2.38
CA ARG A 394 8.73 15.27 3.64
C ARG A 394 7.87 15.02 4.88
N PRO A 395 6.75 15.71 5.14
CA PRO A 395 5.91 15.44 6.31
C PRO A 395 5.36 14.00 6.34
N ILE A 396 5.09 13.42 5.17
CA ILE A 396 4.65 11.99 5.06
C ILE A 396 5.79 11.06 5.47
N ILE A 397 7.01 11.29 4.94
CA ILE A 397 8.21 10.50 5.30
C ILE A 397 8.45 10.58 6.82
N GLU A 398 8.42 11.79 7.39
CA GLU A 398 8.63 12.01 8.82
C GLU A 398 7.56 11.30 9.67
N SER A 399 6.30 11.30 9.24
CA SER A 399 5.22 10.61 9.93
C SER A 399 5.46 9.09 9.99
N VAL A 400 5.93 8.49 8.88
CA VAL A 400 6.29 7.07 8.83
C VAL A 400 7.54 6.75 9.67
N LYS A 401 8.57 7.61 9.60
CA LYS A 401 9.79 7.45 10.44
C LYS A 401 9.46 7.48 11.93
N ARG A 402 8.57 8.40 12.34
CA ARG A 402 8.14 8.55 13.74
C ARG A 402 7.50 7.28 14.30
N VAL A 403 6.67 6.60 13.52
CA VAL A 403 6.05 5.32 13.92
C VAL A 403 6.92 4.12 13.58
N LYS A 404 8.13 4.30 13.06
CA LYS A 404 9.03 3.25 12.58
C LYS A 404 8.32 2.27 11.64
N GLY A 405 7.50 2.82 10.73
CA GLY A 405 6.70 2.07 9.77
C GLY A 405 7.41 1.81 8.45
N THR A 406 6.65 1.52 7.39
CA THR A 406 7.16 1.29 6.05
C THR A 406 6.77 2.44 5.12
N PHE A 407 7.74 3.18 4.61
CA PHE A 407 7.48 4.16 3.55
C PHE A 407 7.49 3.46 2.20
N THR A 408 6.37 3.51 1.49
CA THR A 408 6.24 2.98 0.14
C THR A 408 5.87 4.12 -0.81
N GLY A 409 6.70 4.33 -1.84
CA GLY A 409 6.42 5.21 -2.97
C GLY A 409 6.05 4.40 -4.22
N LEU A 410 5.08 4.88 -4.99
CA LEU A 410 4.70 4.38 -6.30
C LEU A 410 5.26 5.30 -7.38
N TRP A 411 6.13 4.74 -8.21
CA TRP A 411 6.81 5.46 -9.29
C TRP A 411 6.51 4.78 -10.62
N HIS A 412 6.46 5.55 -11.71
CA HIS A 412 6.31 4.99 -13.06
C HIS A 412 7.63 5.15 -13.83
N GLU A 413 7.95 4.18 -14.68
CA GLU A 413 9.17 4.19 -15.49
C GLU A 413 9.31 5.46 -16.32
N SER A 414 8.20 6.02 -16.78
CA SER A 414 8.20 7.25 -17.58
C SER A 414 8.66 8.49 -16.81
N PHE A 415 8.47 8.54 -15.48
CA PHE A 415 8.97 9.61 -14.62
C PHE A 415 10.43 9.45 -14.23
N LEU A 416 10.94 8.24 -14.35
CA LEU A 416 12.34 7.91 -14.09
C LEU A 416 13.21 8.04 -15.36
N ALA A 417 12.63 8.45 -16.49
CA ALA A 417 13.33 8.65 -17.75
C ALA A 417 14.41 9.75 -17.64
N THR A 418 15.58 9.49 -18.23
CA THR A 418 16.73 10.42 -18.24
C THR A 418 16.56 11.58 -19.21
N THR A 419 15.58 11.52 -20.09
CA THR A 419 15.38 12.47 -21.19
C THR A 419 13.94 12.99 -21.24
N GLY A 420 13.72 14.06 -21.99
CA GLY A 420 12.40 14.65 -22.20
C GLY A 420 11.90 15.47 -21.00
N LYS A 421 10.58 15.71 -21.00
CA LYS A 421 9.90 16.57 -20.04
C LYS A 421 9.94 16.06 -18.58
N ASN A 422 10.20 14.78 -18.38
CA ASN A 422 10.19 14.16 -17.06
C ASN A 422 11.56 14.15 -16.35
N ARG A 423 12.62 14.66 -17.01
CA ARG A 423 13.97 14.69 -16.40
C ARG A 423 13.99 15.40 -15.04
N ALA A 424 13.32 16.54 -14.90
CA ALA A 424 13.24 17.26 -13.62
C ALA A 424 12.50 16.45 -12.55
N TRP A 425 11.46 15.71 -12.94
CA TRP A 425 10.73 14.80 -12.06
C TRP A 425 11.60 13.64 -11.58
N ARG A 426 12.44 13.09 -12.46
CA ARG A 426 13.42 12.05 -12.06
C ARG A 426 14.28 12.54 -10.89
N GLU A 427 14.86 13.74 -11.00
CA GLU A 427 15.73 14.28 -9.95
C GLU A 427 14.96 14.46 -8.61
N SER A 428 13.72 14.92 -8.66
CA SER A 428 12.88 15.07 -7.48
C SER A 428 12.52 13.73 -6.86
N ILE A 429 12.14 12.72 -7.66
CA ILE A 429 11.85 11.36 -7.18
C ILE A 429 13.09 10.75 -6.51
N LEU A 430 14.27 10.87 -7.13
CA LEU A 430 15.51 10.39 -6.54
C LEU A 430 15.86 11.10 -5.23
N SER A 431 15.50 12.39 -5.11
CA SER A 431 15.67 13.13 -3.86
C SER A 431 14.71 12.65 -2.78
N ILE A 432 13.43 12.39 -3.13
CA ILE A 432 12.45 11.78 -2.21
C ILE A 432 12.94 10.40 -1.73
N ILE A 433 13.44 9.57 -2.63
CA ILE A 433 13.97 8.24 -2.31
C ILE A 433 15.16 8.34 -1.34
N ARG A 434 16.10 9.28 -1.59
CA ARG A 434 17.23 9.51 -0.66
C ARG A 434 16.77 9.99 0.72
N GLU A 435 15.81 10.93 0.77
CA GLU A 435 15.27 11.44 2.03
C GLU A 435 14.52 10.38 2.82
N ALA A 436 13.85 9.46 2.12
CA ALA A 436 13.15 8.33 2.72
C ALA A 436 14.07 7.13 3.06
N ALA A 437 15.35 7.19 2.77
CA ALA A 437 16.27 6.11 3.15
C ALA A 437 16.33 5.93 4.69
N PRO A 438 16.54 4.69 5.17
CA PRO A 438 16.65 4.33 6.59
C PRO A 438 17.76 5.06 7.33
#